data_18c0fd47dbb4244b9f5c6ac0333edc85
#
_entry.id   18c0fd47dbb4244b9f5c6ac0333edc85
#
_cell.length_a   1.000
_cell.length_b   1.000
_cell.length_c   1.000
_cell.angle_alpha   90.00
_cell.angle_beta   90.00
_cell.angle_gamma   90.00
#
_symmetry.space_group_name_H-M   'P 1'
#
loop_
_entity.id
_entity.type
_entity.pdbx_description
1 polymer ?
#
loop_
_entity_poly.entity_id
_entity_poly.type
_entity_poly.pdbx_seq_one_letter_code
_entity_poly.pdbx_strand_id
1 'polypeptide(L)'
;MELFDAILSDTITQLNPFITHRWSYDPADAWPDTGKSELVLQRDMAYELGGEGCPGVQYCCVTTGSALDEMSEIILCGPDLPEIKENSAYARIALVRVSALDGTDDDQYRQLCEAAFVKYRVFPKGCMLRISPESNREQVRLSRQAIQEGISFRRVGADFIRAYQTLPNLVSVKLLFVTDPAVDYEALANAATGVQARLNALNTILSGLATDCASCQMKPLCDEVEGMRELHLQHAKNA
;
A
#
# COMPACT_ATOMS: atom_id res chain seq x y z
N MET A 1 -0.08 -11.94 -13.07
CA MET A 1 -0.52 -12.71 -11.86
C MET A 1 -1.60 -11.89 -11.17
N GLU A 2 -2.81 -12.43 -11.02
CA GLU A 2 -4.00 -11.74 -10.49
C GLU A 2 -4.20 -12.00 -8.98
N LEU A 3 -3.09 -12.24 -8.28
CA LEU A 3 -3.07 -12.70 -6.87
C LEU A 3 -3.85 -11.78 -5.92
N PHE A 4 -3.90 -10.48 -6.23
CA PHE A 4 -4.53 -9.47 -5.38
C PHE A 4 -5.76 -8.82 -6.01
N ASP A 5 -6.20 -9.23 -7.21
CA ASP A 5 -7.21 -8.50 -7.98
C ASP A 5 -8.57 -8.44 -7.28
N ALA A 6 -8.95 -9.50 -6.55
CA ALA A 6 -10.16 -9.48 -5.73
C ALA A 6 -10.06 -8.42 -4.62
N ILE A 7 -8.97 -8.41 -3.84
CA ILE A 7 -8.75 -7.43 -2.76
C ILE A 7 -8.69 -6.01 -3.33
N LEU A 8 -8.05 -5.84 -4.48
CA LEU A 8 -7.95 -4.56 -5.18
C LEU A 8 -9.33 -4.04 -5.59
N SER A 9 -10.14 -4.89 -6.21
CA SER A 9 -11.50 -4.56 -6.64
C SER A 9 -12.40 -4.20 -5.45
N ASP A 10 -12.35 -4.98 -4.38
CA ASP A 10 -13.12 -4.75 -3.15
C ASP A 10 -12.69 -3.42 -2.50
N THR A 11 -11.38 -3.14 -2.44
CA THR A 11 -10.84 -1.88 -1.92
C THR A 11 -11.38 -0.67 -2.70
N ILE A 12 -11.33 -0.72 -4.03
CA ILE A 12 -11.84 0.37 -4.88
C ILE A 12 -13.35 0.55 -4.64
N THR A 13 -14.11 -0.54 -4.62
CA THR A 13 -15.56 -0.51 -4.44
C THR A 13 -15.93 0.08 -3.07
N GLN A 14 -15.26 -0.35 -2.01
CA GLN A 14 -15.48 0.13 -0.65
C GLN A 14 -15.18 1.62 -0.50
N LEU A 15 -14.07 2.10 -1.08
CA LEU A 15 -13.59 3.46 -0.88
C LEU A 15 -14.21 4.49 -1.85
N ASN A 16 -14.76 4.05 -2.98
CA ASN A 16 -15.31 4.96 -3.98
C ASN A 16 -16.35 5.97 -3.45
N PRO A 17 -17.26 5.62 -2.51
CA PRO A 17 -18.21 6.58 -1.95
C PRO A 17 -17.60 7.69 -1.08
N PHE A 18 -16.39 7.49 -0.58
CA PHE A 18 -15.70 8.39 0.35
C PHE A 18 -14.66 9.29 -0.33
N ILE A 19 -14.50 9.19 -1.65
CA ILE A 19 -13.50 9.97 -2.38
C ILE A 19 -13.89 11.44 -2.37
N THR A 20 -13.01 12.26 -1.79
CA THR A 20 -13.15 13.72 -1.77
C THR A 20 -12.32 14.39 -2.86
N HIS A 21 -11.13 13.84 -3.15
CA HIS A 21 -10.24 14.40 -4.16
C HIS A 21 -9.52 13.31 -4.96
N ARG A 22 -9.25 13.63 -6.23
CA ARG A 22 -8.35 12.88 -7.12
C ARG A 22 -7.39 13.85 -7.79
N TRP A 23 -6.11 13.55 -7.74
CA TRP A 23 -5.08 14.32 -8.43
C TRP A 23 -4.25 13.39 -9.29
N SER A 24 -4.08 13.77 -10.56
CA SER A 24 -3.06 13.13 -11.40
C SER A 24 -1.68 13.37 -10.80
N TYR A 25 -0.80 12.39 -10.89
CA TYR A 25 0.57 12.54 -10.43
C TYR A 25 1.31 13.64 -11.21
N ASP A 26 1.91 14.57 -10.48
CA ASP A 26 2.86 15.54 -11.01
C ASP A 26 4.12 15.52 -10.12
N PRO A 27 5.31 15.25 -10.68
CA PRO A 27 6.55 15.26 -9.90
C PRO A 27 6.87 16.64 -9.29
N ALA A 28 6.34 17.73 -9.83
CA ALA A 28 6.52 19.08 -9.29
C ALA A 28 5.77 19.29 -7.95
N ASP A 29 4.78 18.48 -7.66
CA ASP A 29 4.03 18.53 -6.40
C ASP A 29 4.77 17.87 -5.23
N ALA A 30 5.83 17.07 -5.47
CA ALA A 30 6.47 16.28 -4.43
C ALA A 30 6.88 17.11 -3.20
N TRP A 31 6.54 16.57 -2.01
CA TRP A 31 6.99 17.14 -0.74
C TRP A 31 8.50 16.89 -0.57
N PRO A 32 9.26 17.77 0.11
CA PRO A 32 10.66 17.50 0.38
C PRO A 32 10.85 16.19 1.15
N ASP A 33 11.66 15.29 0.60
CA ASP A 33 12.11 14.06 1.25
C ASP A 33 13.47 14.31 1.90
N THR A 34 13.60 13.91 3.17
CA THR A 34 14.83 14.11 3.95
C THR A 34 15.84 12.98 3.81
N GLY A 35 15.48 11.91 3.09
CA GLY A 35 16.30 10.72 2.88
C GLY A 35 16.52 9.87 4.14
N LYS A 36 15.91 10.22 5.25
CA LYS A 36 15.96 9.49 6.52
C LYS A 36 14.75 9.80 7.39
N SER A 37 14.40 8.86 8.25
CA SER A 37 13.30 9.07 9.20
C SER A 37 13.59 10.25 10.15
N GLU A 38 12.65 11.17 10.25
CA GLU A 38 12.68 12.26 11.21
C GLU A 38 11.94 11.90 12.50
N LEU A 39 12.41 12.42 13.60
CA LEU A 39 11.74 12.30 14.89
C LEU A 39 10.86 13.52 15.14
N VAL A 40 9.55 13.35 15.14
CA VAL A 40 8.59 14.37 15.57
C VAL A 40 8.29 14.17 17.05
N LEU A 41 8.84 15.04 17.91
CA LEU A 41 8.59 15.00 19.36
C LEU A 41 7.15 15.45 19.65
N GLN A 42 6.59 14.99 20.77
CA GLN A 42 5.23 15.34 21.17
C GLN A 42 4.98 16.85 21.27
N ARG A 43 5.97 17.61 21.76
CA ARG A 43 5.88 19.08 21.84
C ARG A 43 5.80 19.79 20.48
N ASP A 44 6.32 19.15 19.42
CA ASP A 44 6.39 19.70 18.06
C ASP A 44 5.25 19.15 17.18
N MET A 45 4.53 18.15 17.66
CA MET A 45 3.47 17.44 16.97
C MET A 45 2.20 18.29 16.86
N ALA A 46 1.60 18.31 15.68
CA ALA A 46 0.26 18.84 15.48
C ALA A 46 -0.79 17.78 15.90
N TYR A 47 -0.70 16.59 15.35
CA TYR A 47 -1.58 15.44 15.64
C TYR A 47 -0.95 14.13 15.13
N GLU A 48 -1.58 13.01 15.49
CA GLU A 48 -1.23 11.67 14.98
C GLU A 48 -2.37 11.09 14.14
N LEU A 49 -1.98 10.39 13.06
CA LEU A 49 -2.87 9.54 12.28
C LEU A 49 -2.56 8.07 12.59
N GLY A 50 -3.59 7.24 12.77
CA GLY A 50 -3.42 5.83 13.12
C GLY A 50 -2.70 5.61 14.45
N GLY A 51 -2.71 6.61 15.36
CA GLY A 51 -2.09 6.58 16.67
C GLY A 51 -2.84 5.72 17.69
N GLU A 52 -2.55 5.96 18.98
CA GLU A 52 -3.22 5.25 20.06
C GLU A 52 -4.73 5.50 20.03
N GLY A 53 -5.52 4.42 20.11
CA GLY A 53 -6.98 4.49 20.06
C GLY A 53 -7.59 4.72 18.67
N CYS A 54 -6.78 4.96 17.65
CA CYS A 54 -7.23 5.15 16.27
C CYS A 54 -6.72 4.02 15.36
N PRO A 55 -7.56 3.48 14.45
CA PRO A 55 -7.09 2.52 13.45
C PRO A 55 -6.04 3.17 12.53
N GLY A 56 -5.01 2.37 12.21
CA GLY A 56 -3.98 2.74 11.24
C GLY A 56 -3.69 1.54 10.37
N VAL A 57 -3.92 1.63 9.05
CA VAL A 57 -3.80 0.50 8.12
C VAL A 57 -2.90 0.87 6.94
N GLN A 58 -2.10 -0.10 6.48
CA GLN A 58 -1.37 0.05 5.22
C GLN A 58 -1.24 -1.28 4.49
N TYR A 59 -1.34 -1.25 3.18
CA TYR A 59 -1.02 -2.39 2.31
C TYR A 59 -0.70 -1.95 0.88
N CYS A 60 -0.13 -2.88 0.11
CA CYS A 60 0.20 -2.69 -1.28
C CYS A 60 -0.30 -3.91 -2.08
N CYS A 61 -1.13 -3.68 -3.08
CA CYS A 61 -1.56 -4.68 -4.04
C CYS A 61 -0.86 -4.43 -5.38
N VAL A 62 -0.30 -5.49 -5.97
CA VAL A 62 0.34 -5.45 -7.29
C VAL A 62 -0.48 -6.27 -8.26
N THR A 63 -0.81 -5.72 -9.43
CA THR A 63 -1.51 -6.42 -10.50
C THR A 63 -0.81 -6.25 -11.84
N THR A 64 -0.92 -7.26 -12.70
CA THR A 64 -0.59 -7.18 -14.13
C THR A 64 -1.84 -6.99 -14.99
N GLY A 65 -3.03 -7.05 -14.38
CA GLY A 65 -4.32 -6.94 -15.04
C GLY A 65 -4.70 -5.51 -15.40
N SER A 66 -5.78 -5.37 -16.18
CA SER A 66 -6.33 -4.08 -16.60
C SER A 66 -7.32 -3.45 -15.59
N ALA A 67 -7.41 -4.00 -14.39
CA ALA A 67 -8.28 -3.45 -13.33
C ALA A 67 -7.91 -2.01 -12.93
N LEU A 68 -6.66 -1.61 -13.14
CA LEU A 68 -6.19 -0.23 -13.02
C LEU A 68 -5.88 0.34 -14.41
N ASP A 69 -6.24 1.60 -14.63
CA ASP A 69 -5.82 2.35 -15.83
C ASP A 69 -4.31 2.67 -15.80
N GLU A 70 -3.81 3.36 -16.84
CA GLU A 70 -2.39 3.65 -17.01
C GLU A 70 -1.94 4.97 -16.33
N MET A 71 -2.86 5.70 -15.71
CA MET A 71 -2.54 6.96 -15.05
C MET A 71 -2.20 6.74 -13.58
N SER A 72 -1.09 7.32 -13.12
CA SER A 72 -0.80 7.39 -11.69
C SER A 72 -1.58 8.53 -11.05
N GLU A 73 -2.24 8.24 -9.94
CA GLU A 73 -3.10 9.18 -9.22
C GLU A 73 -2.90 9.10 -7.71
N ILE A 74 -3.15 10.24 -7.07
CA ILE A 74 -3.31 10.33 -5.63
C ILE A 74 -4.80 10.52 -5.34
N ILE A 75 -5.35 9.68 -4.50
CA ILE A 75 -6.77 9.65 -4.17
C ILE A 75 -6.92 9.88 -2.67
N LEU A 76 -7.76 10.84 -2.30
CA LEU A 76 -8.08 11.15 -0.91
C LEU A 76 -9.53 10.76 -0.61
N CYS A 77 -9.72 10.02 0.49
CA CYS A 77 -11.01 9.68 1.07
C CYS A 77 -11.12 10.34 2.45
N GLY A 78 -11.73 11.52 2.51
CA GLY A 78 -11.88 12.33 3.72
C GLY A 78 -11.11 13.64 3.69
N PRO A 79 -10.84 14.26 4.88
CA PRO A 79 -10.13 15.53 5.00
C PRO A 79 -8.63 15.42 4.68
N ASP A 80 -8.05 16.49 4.11
CA ASP A 80 -6.61 16.60 3.86
C ASP A 80 -5.86 17.03 5.15
N LEU A 81 -4.53 16.86 5.14
CA LEU A 81 -3.67 17.11 6.31
C LEU A 81 -3.89 18.49 6.96
N PRO A 82 -4.04 19.62 6.24
CA PRO A 82 -4.29 20.91 6.89
C PRO A 82 -5.66 21.02 7.55
N GLU A 83 -6.62 20.16 7.18
CA GLU A 83 -8.00 20.20 7.67
C GLU A 83 -8.16 19.42 8.97
N ILE A 84 -7.30 18.42 9.21
CA ILE A 84 -7.32 17.57 10.41
C ILE A 84 -6.83 18.37 11.63
N LYS A 85 -7.57 18.29 12.74
CA LYS A 85 -7.28 19.08 13.96
C LYS A 85 -6.94 18.23 15.18
N GLU A 86 -7.19 16.92 15.11
CA GLU A 86 -6.99 15.97 16.20
C GLU A 86 -6.51 14.62 15.68
N ASN A 87 -6.14 13.74 16.59
CA ASN A 87 -5.75 12.38 16.22
C ASN A 87 -6.92 11.67 15.55
N SER A 88 -6.64 10.98 14.44
CA SER A 88 -7.69 10.35 13.65
C SER A 88 -7.28 9.00 13.08
N ALA A 89 -8.28 8.25 12.62
CA ALA A 89 -8.09 7.05 11.83
C ALA A 89 -7.35 7.36 10.54
N TYR A 90 -6.63 6.36 10.03
CA TYR A 90 -5.81 6.54 8.84
C TYR A 90 -5.61 5.23 8.09
N ALA A 91 -5.65 5.30 6.76
CA ALA A 91 -5.08 4.23 5.95
C ALA A 91 -4.30 4.80 4.76
N ARG A 92 -3.23 4.09 4.39
CA ARG A 92 -2.50 4.31 3.15
C ARG A 92 -2.45 3.02 2.34
N ILE A 93 -3.00 3.07 1.14
CA ILE A 93 -3.13 1.90 0.26
C ILE A 93 -2.46 2.23 -1.07
N ALA A 94 -1.58 1.35 -1.52
CA ALA A 94 -0.97 1.45 -2.83
C ALA A 94 -1.50 0.34 -3.73
N LEU A 95 -2.13 0.73 -4.84
CA LEU A 95 -2.55 -0.18 -5.89
C LEU A 95 -1.61 0.05 -7.08
N VAL A 96 -0.78 -0.95 -7.37
CA VAL A 96 0.33 -0.85 -8.32
C VAL A 96 0.05 -1.74 -9.52
N ARG A 97 0.05 -1.15 -10.71
CA ARG A 97 -0.01 -1.88 -11.97
C ARG A 97 1.39 -1.97 -12.56
N VAL A 98 1.80 -3.18 -12.90
CA VAL A 98 3.01 -3.46 -13.67
C VAL A 98 2.63 -4.14 -14.99
N SER A 99 3.43 -3.96 -16.05
CA SER A 99 3.15 -4.61 -17.34
C SER A 99 3.45 -6.11 -17.30
N ALA A 100 4.43 -6.52 -16.49
CA ALA A 100 4.82 -7.90 -16.29
C ALA A 100 5.55 -8.05 -14.95
N LEU A 101 5.58 -9.29 -14.44
CA LEU A 101 6.54 -9.75 -13.44
C LEU A 101 7.52 -10.67 -14.15
N ASP A 102 8.80 -10.26 -14.18
CA ASP A 102 9.82 -10.92 -14.98
C ASP A 102 10.57 -12.00 -14.20
N GLY A 103 11.21 -12.90 -14.95
CA GLY A 103 12.14 -13.89 -14.42
C GLY A 103 11.46 -15.14 -13.87
N THR A 104 12.16 -15.80 -12.96
CA THR A 104 11.69 -16.98 -12.25
C THR A 104 10.59 -16.63 -11.23
N ASP A 105 9.93 -17.63 -10.67
CA ASP A 105 8.94 -17.43 -9.61
C ASP A 105 9.54 -16.68 -8.41
N ASP A 106 10.78 -16.99 -8.04
CA ASP A 106 11.50 -16.27 -6.98
C ASP A 106 11.76 -14.80 -7.33
N ASP A 107 12.04 -14.49 -8.61
CA ASP A 107 12.21 -13.12 -9.08
C ASP A 107 10.90 -12.36 -9.03
N GLN A 108 9.80 -13.00 -9.44
CA GLN A 108 8.46 -12.42 -9.36
C GLN A 108 8.05 -12.14 -7.91
N TYR A 109 8.28 -13.09 -7.00
CA TYR A 109 8.04 -12.88 -5.56
C TYR A 109 8.86 -11.71 -5.02
N ARG A 110 10.13 -11.60 -5.41
CA ARG A 110 11.00 -10.49 -5.03
C ARG A 110 10.44 -9.15 -5.50
N GLN A 111 9.95 -9.06 -6.74
CA GLN A 111 9.32 -7.84 -7.29
C GLN A 111 8.06 -7.45 -6.51
N LEU A 112 7.22 -8.41 -6.10
CA LEU A 112 6.08 -8.14 -5.23
C LEU A 112 6.51 -7.57 -3.87
N CYS A 113 7.55 -8.16 -3.27
CA CYS A 113 8.13 -7.67 -2.02
C CYS A 113 8.73 -6.27 -2.19
N GLU A 114 9.45 -6.00 -3.28
CA GLU A 114 10.02 -4.67 -3.56
C GLU A 114 8.96 -3.58 -3.64
N ALA A 115 7.82 -3.86 -4.28
CA ALA A 115 6.69 -2.93 -4.30
C ALA A 115 6.15 -2.66 -2.89
N ALA A 116 6.02 -3.70 -2.05
CA ALA A 116 5.60 -3.54 -0.66
C ALA A 116 6.63 -2.80 0.21
N PHE A 117 7.93 -2.84 -0.16
CA PHE A 117 9.01 -2.18 0.56
C PHE A 117 9.22 -0.71 0.20
N VAL A 118 8.61 -0.18 -0.87
CA VAL A 118 8.70 1.24 -1.24
C VAL A 118 8.36 2.17 -0.07
N LYS A 119 7.40 1.78 0.77
CA LYS A 119 7.00 2.51 1.98
C LYS A 119 8.15 2.84 2.95
N TYR A 120 9.24 2.09 2.93
CA TYR A 120 10.41 2.31 3.78
C TYR A 120 11.48 3.20 3.14
N ARG A 121 11.23 3.71 1.93
CA ARG A 121 12.16 4.55 1.17
C ARG A 121 11.69 6.00 1.07
N VAL A 122 10.56 6.35 1.71
CA VAL A 122 9.97 7.69 1.62
C VAL A 122 9.95 8.30 3.02
N PHE A 123 10.56 9.49 3.14
CA PHE A 123 10.77 10.19 4.40
C PHE A 123 10.33 11.65 4.29
N PRO A 124 9.02 11.96 4.24
CA PRO A 124 8.53 13.30 4.03
C PRO A 124 8.95 14.22 5.19
N LYS A 125 9.51 15.38 4.89
CA LYS A 125 9.95 16.37 5.87
C LYS A 125 8.83 16.71 6.87
N GLY A 126 9.14 16.65 8.16
CA GLY A 126 8.20 16.94 9.24
C GLY A 126 7.12 15.88 9.45
N CYS A 127 7.31 14.71 8.87
CA CYS A 127 6.42 13.56 8.96
C CYS A 127 7.20 12.38 9.56
N MET A 128 6.81 11.87 10.72
CA MET A 128 7.39 10.65 11.27
C MET A 128 6.48 9.46 10.97
N LEU A 129 6.90 8.62 10.03
CA LEU A 129 6.20 7.40 9.66
C LEU A 129 6.69 6.24 10.55
N ARG A 130 5.74 5.53 11.15
CA ARG A 130 5.97 4.29 11.89
C ARG A 130 5.13 3.19 11.29
N ILE A 131 5.77 2.17 10.77
CA ILE A 131 5.12 1.05 10.11
C ILE A 131 5.46 -0.22 10.87
N SER A 132 4.44 -0.95 11.31
CA SER A 132 4.59 -2.30 11.86
C SER A 132 4.42 -3.32 10.74
N PRO A 133 5.46 -4.08 10.38
CA PRO A 133 5.35 -5.13 9.36
C PRO A 133 4.38 -6.24 9.75
N GLU A 134 4.36 -6.61 11.03
CA GLU A 134 3.59 -7.75 11.53
C GLU A 134 2.08 -7.50 11.56
N SER A 135 1.66 -6.25 11.81
CA SER A 135 0.24 -5.90 11.95
C SER A 135 -0.31 -5.08 10.79
N ASN A 136 0.49 -4.83 9.74
CA ASN A 136 0.13 -3.92 8.64
C ASN A 136 -0.38 -2.55 9.13
N ARG A 137 0.09 -2.14 10.30
CA ARG A 137 -0.30 -0.88 10.93
C ARG A 137 0.65 0.22 10.52
N GLU A 138 0.10 1.37 10.18
CA GLU A 138 0.85 2.60 9.96
C GLU A 138 0.38 3.69 10.90
N GLN A 139 1.33 4.38 11.52
CA GLN A 139 1.13 5.54 12.35
C GLN A 139 1.95 6.70 11.81
N VAL A 140 1.35 7.87 11.72
CA VAL A 140 2.00 9.07 11.20
C VAL A 140 1.91 10.18 12.24
N ARG A 141 3.05 10.76 12.63
CA ARG A 141 3.08 12.01 13.40
C ARG A 141 3.40 13.17 12.49
N LEU A 142 2.56 14.19 12.50
CA LEU A 142 2.75 15.42 11.74
C LEU A 142 3.29 16.52 12.64
N SER A 143 4.35 17.22 12.21
CA SER A 143 4.83 18.40 12.89
C SER A 143 3.95 19.62 12.57
N ARG A 144 3.81 20.54 13.55
CA ARG A 144 3.12 21.83 13.31
C ARG A 144 3.79 22.64 12.21
N GLN A 145 5.11 22.54 12.12
CA GLN A 145 5.88 23.24 11.09
C GLN A 145 5.51 22.73 9.68
N ALA A 146 5.41 21.40 9.48
CA ALA A 146 5.02 20.85 8.17
C ALA A 146 3.61 21.31 7.75
N ILE A 147 2.66 21.38 8.70
CA ILE A 147 1.32 21.91 8.44
C ILE A 147 1.39 23.39 8.02
N GLN A 148 2.21 24.22 8.69
CA GLN A 148 2.40 25.62 8.34
C GLN A 148 3.10 25.81 6.99
N GLU A 149 4.01 24.90 6.62
CA GLU A 149 4.71 24.89 5.34
C GLU A 149 3.84 24.34 4.18
N GLY A 150 2.62 23.90 4.48
CA GLY A 150 1.63 23.49 3.47
C GLY A 150 1.81 22.04 3.00
N ILE A 151 2.16 21.12 3.89
CA ILE A 151 2.10 19.69 3.61
C ILE A 151 0.65 19.27 3.30
N SER A 152 0.46 18.37 2.33
CA SER A 152 -0.83 17.81 1.96
C SER A 152 -0.66 16.37 1.47
N PHE A 153 -1.74 15.59 1.43
CA PHE A 153 -1.68 14.24 0.86
C PHE A 153 -1.34 14.25 -0.62
N ARG A 154 -1.76 15.27 -1.38
CA ARG A 154 -1.31 15.45 -2.77
C ARG A 154 0.22 15.48 -2.85
N ARG A 155 0.87 16.26 -2.01
CA ARG A 155 2.33 16.44 -2.03
C ARG A 155 3.08 15.22 -1.51
N VAL A 156 2.66 14.66 -0.39
CA VAL A 156 3.23 13.42 0.17
C VAL A 156 3.01 12.24 -0.79
N GLY A 157 1.83 12.17 -1.41
CA GLY A 157 1.50 11.15 -2.39
C GLY A 157 2.38 11.22 -3.64
N ALA A 158 2.71 12.41 -4.12
CA ALA A 158 3.62 12.58 -5.24
C ALA A 158 5.03 12.04 -4.91
N ASP A 159 5.49 12.22 -3.68
CA ASP A 159 6.77 11.68 -3.23
C ASP A 159 6.76 10.14 -3.18
N PHE A 160 5.68 9.53 -2.68
CA PHE A 160 5.50 8.07 -2.73
C PHE A 160 5.45 7.54 -4.17
N ILE A 161 4.68 8.17 -5.07
CA ILE A 161 4.60 7.72 -6.47
C ILE A 161 5.97 7.83 -7.14
N ARG A 162 6.73 8.90 -6.88
CA ARG A 162 8.11 9.03 -7.36
C ARG A 162 8.99 7.84 -6.91
N ALA A 163 8.84 7.40 -5.66
CA ALA A 163 9.58 6.23 -5.16
C ALA A 163 9.12 4.93 -5.85
N TYR A 164 7.82 4.77 -6.15
CA TYR A 164 7.33 3.63 -6.94
C TYR A 164 7.88 3.61 -8.36
N GLN A 165 8.19 4.75 -8.97
CA GLN A 165 8.77 4.82 -10.33
C GLN A 165 10.14 4.14 -10.45
N THR A 166 10.77 3.77 -9.34
CA THR A 166 12.01 2.97 -9.35
C THR A 166 11.76 1.47 -9.59
N LEU A 167 10.50 1.02 -9.56
CA LEU A 167 10.16 -0.38 -9.80
C LEU A 167 10.25 -0.72 -11.30
N PRO A 168 10.76 -1.92 -11.63
CA PRO A 168 10.74 -2.39 -13.02
C PRO A 168 9.29 -2.57 -13.50
N ASN A 169 9.09 -2.37 -14.80
CA ASN A 169 7.81 -2.60 -15.48
C ASN A 169 6.60 -1.85 -14.89
N LEU A 170 6.82 -0.80 -14.11
CA LEU A 170 5.73 0.00 -13.56
C LEU A 170 4.92 0.64 -14.70
N VAL A 171 3.60 0.48 -14.64
CA VAL A 171 2.63 1.15 -15.53
C VAL A 171 1.98 2.31 -14.79
N SER A 172 1.37 2.05 -13.63
CA SER A 172 0.70 3.08 -12.85
C SER A 172 0.62 2.74 -11.37
N VAL A 173 0.38 3.77 -10.55
CA VAL A 173 0.11 3.66 -9.12
C VAL A 173 -1.12 4.47 -8.78
N LYS A 174 -2.11 3.85 -8.13
CA LYS A 174 -3.16 4.56 -7.42
C LYS A 174 -2.81 4.56 -5.94
N LEU A 175 -2.45 5.72 -5.42
CA LEU A 175 -2.13 5.88 -4.01
C LEU A 175 -3.32 6.50 -3.28
N LEU A 176 -3.92 5.74 -2.38
CA LEU A 176 -5.09 6.15 -1.62
C LEU A 176 -4.67 6.52 -0.20
N PHE A 177 -5.13 7.69 0.25
CA PHE A 177 -5.10 8.13 1.64
C PHE A 177 -6.53 8.17 2.17
N VAL A 178 -6.77 7.58 3.33
CA VAL A 178 -8.08 7.44 3.93
C VAL A 178 -8.04 8.07 5.32
N THR A 179 -8.87 9.07 5.55
CA THR A 179 -8.99 9.82 6.81
C THR A 179 -10.43 10.03 7.22
N ASP A 180 -11.40 9.61 6.40
CA ASP A 180 -12.82 9.72 6.73
C ASP A 180 -13.16 8.71 7.85
N PRO A 181 -13.69 9.17 8.99
CA PRO A 181 -14.01 8.30 10.12
C PRO A 181 -15.18 7.34 9.85
N ALA A 182 -15.98 7.56 8.81
CA ALA A 182 -17.09 6.69 8.43
C ALA A 182 -16.64 5.47 7.60
N VAL A 183 -15.38 5.41 7.17
CA VAL A 183 -14.84 4.24 6.47
C VAL A 183 -14.72 3.05 7.42
N ASP A 184 -15.03 1.87 6.92
CA ASP A 184 -14.81 0.60 7.64
C ASP A 184 -13.33 0.22 7.63
N TYR A 185 -12.60 0.69 8.64
CA TYR A 185 -11.18 0.39 8.83
C TYR A 185 -10.90 -1.07 9.21
N GLU A 186 -11.90 -1.77 9.77
CA GLU A 186 -11.77 -3.21 10.05
C GLU A 186 -11.73 -4.00 8.75
N ALA A 187 -12.58 -3.68 7.79
CA ALA A 187 -12.55 -4.27 6.45
C ALA A 187 -11.21 -4.00 5.75
N LEU A 188 -10.65 -2.78 5.86
CA LEU A 188 -9.32 -2.47 5.32
C LEU A 188 -8.20 -3.26 6.02
N ALA A 189 -8.27 -3.46 7.33
CA ALA A 189 -7.31 -4.27 8.08
C ALA A 189 -7.39 -5.75 7.68
N ASN A 190 -8.60 -6.26 7.42
CA ASN A 190 -8.80 -7.60 6.91
C ASN A 190 -8.22 -7.76 5.49
N ALA A 191 -8.40 -6.76 4.62
CA ALA A 191 -7.77 -6.72 3.30
C ALA A 191 -6.23 -6.75 3.40
N ALA A 192 -5.65 -5.94 4.29
CA ALA A 192 -4.21 -5.91 4.55
C ALA A 192 -3.69 -7.28 5.03
N THR A 193 -4.43 -7.94 5.92
CA THR A 193 -4.13 -9.30 6.39
C THR A 193 -4.20 -10.30 5.24
N GLY A 194 -5.20 -10.18 4.36
CA GLY A 194 -5.35 -11.01 3.17
C GLY A 194 -4.18 -10.87 2.18
N VAL A 195 -3.68 -9.65 1.99
CA VAL A 195 -2.48 -9.39 1.17
C VAL A 195 -1.26 -10.08 1.77
N GLN A 196 -1.01 -9.90 3.07
CA GLN A 196 0.14 -10.52 3.74
C GLN A 196 0.06 -12.04 3.74
N ALA A 197 -1.13 -12.60 3.94
CA ALA A 197 -1.34 -14.05 3.93
C ALA A 197 -1.01 -14.65 2.54
N ARG A 198 -1.38 -13.99 1.45
CA ARG A 198 -1.04 -14.43 0.09
C ARG A 198 0.46 -14.37 -0.20
N LEU A 199 1.14 -13.31 0.24
CA LEU A 199 2.61 -13.22 0.13
C LEU A 199 3.30 -14.33 0.92
N ASN A 200 2.82 -14.61 2.14
CA ASN A 200 3.37 -15.69 2.97
C ASN A 200 3.12 -17.08 2.35
N ALA A 201 1.92 -17.32 1.80
CA ALA A 201 1.60 -18.55 1.11
C ALA A 201 2.51 -18.75 -0.12
N LEU A 202 2.69 -17.71 -0.94
CA LEU A 202 3.58 -17.75 -2.09
C LEU A 202 5.03 -18.04 -1.67
N ASN A 203 5.53 -17.38 -0.63
CA ASN A 203 6.87 -17.65 -0.09
C ASN A 203 7.03 -19.10 0.40
N THR A 204 6.01 -19.65 1.05
CA THR A 204 6.01 -21.05 1.52
C THR A 204 6.06 -22.02 0.35
N ILE A 205 5.30 -21.79 -0.71
CA ILE A 205 5.29 -22.60 -1.93
C ILE A 205 6.67 -22.57 -2.60
N LEU A 206 7.25 -21.38 -2.76
CA LEU A 206 8.54 -21.19 -3.43
C LEU A 206 9.72 -21.73 -2.64
N SER A 207 9.68 -21.62 -1.31
CA SER A 207 10.76 -22.12 -0.46
C SER A 207 10.80 -23.65 -0.37
N GLY A 208 9.82 -24.35 -0.93
CA GLY A 208 9.75 -25.82 -0.93
C GLY A 208 9.76 -26.43 0.49
N LEU A 209 9.37 -25.65 1.49
CA LEU A 209 9.31 -26.14 2.87
C LEU A 209 8.32 -27.31 2.95
N ALA A 210 8.84 -28.50 3.25
CA ALA A 210 8.05 -29.69 3.50
C ALA A 210 7.27 -29.53 4.81
N THR A 211 6.14 -28.82 4.73
CA THR A 211 5.17 -28.76 5.82
C THR A 211 4.17 -29.89 5.66
N ASP A 212 3.69 -30.44 6.78
CA ASP A 212 2.54 -31.36 6.74
C ASP A 212 1.28 -30.59 6.28
N CYS A 213 1.13 -30.47 4.98
CA CYS A 213 0.03 -29.74 4.34
C CYS A 213 -1.34 -30.32 4.70
N ALA A 214 -1.40 -31.60 5.11
CA ALA A 214 -2.67 -32.26 5.42
C ALA A 214 -3.33 -31.68 6.68
N SER A 215 -2.54 -31.21 7.63
CA SER A 215 -2.99 -30.62 8.90
C SER A 215 -2.85 -29.11 8.98
N CYS A 216 -2.33 -28.47 7.93
CA CYS A 216 -2.04 -27.03 7.93
C CYS A 216 -3.30 -26.18 7.71
N GLN A 217 -3.55 -25.23 8.62
CA GLN A 217 -4.67 -24.27 8.50
C GLN A 217 -4.55 -23.33 7.29
N MET A 218 -3.34 -23.14 6.77
CA MET A 218 -3.07 -22.30 5.59
C MET A 218 -3.29 -23.05 4.26
N LYS A 219 -3.54 -24.35 4.29
CA LYS A 219 -3.68 -25.18 3.08
C LYS A 219 -4.67 -24.60 2.06
N PRO A 220 -5.90 -24.18 2.43
CA PRO A 220 -6.84 -23.64 1.45
C PRO A 220 -6.31 -22.42 0.71
N LEU A 221 -5.59 -21.55 1.40
CA LEU A 221 -4.98 -20.36 0.80
C LEU A 221 -3.79 -20.71 -0.09
N CYS A 222 -2.97 -21.69 0.33
CA CYS A 222 -1.87 -22.18 -0.51
C CYS A 222 -2.39 -22.83 -1.79
N ASP A 223 -3.45 -23.63 -1.71
CA ASP A 223 -4.08 -24.24 -2.88
C ASP A 223 -4.65 -23.18 -3.85
N GLU A 224 -5.25 -22.09 -3.33
CA GLU A 224 -5.71 -20.97 -4.13
C GLU A 224 -4.55 -20.27 -4.86
N VAL A 225 -3.47 -19.96 -4.14
CA VAL A 225 -2.29 -19.28 -4.69
C VAL A 225 -1.58 -20.15 -5.72
N GLU A 226 -1.44 -21.45 -5.47
CA GLU A 226 -0.82 -22.39 -6.42
C GLU A 226 -1.66 -22.54 -7.68
N GLY A 227 -2.99 -22.63 -7.56
CA GLY A 227 -3.91 -22.67 -8.70
C GLY A 227 -3.80 -21.43 -9.60
N MET A 228 -3.71 -20.24 -9.01
CA MET A 228 -3.50 -19.00 -9.78
C MET A 228 -2.14 -18.97 -10.47
N ARG A 229 -1.09 -19.45 -9.81
CA ARG A 229 0.25 -19.56 -10.38
C ARG A 229 0.28 -20.51 -11.57
N GLU A 230 -0.33 -21.69 -11.46
CA GLU A 230 -0.42 -22.65 -12.56
C GLU A 230 -1.16 -22.08 -13.76
N LEU A 231 -2.28 -21.39 -13.56
CA LEU A 231 -3.02 -20.73 -14.63
C LEU A 231 -2.16 -19.68 -15.35
N HIS A 232 -1.40 -18.87 -14.61
CA HIS A 232 -0.49 -17.87 -15.19
C HIS A 232 0.59 -18.52 -16.05
N LEU A 233 1.21 -19.61 -15.57
CA LEU A 233 2.22 -20.34 -16.34
C LEU A 233 1.65 -21.00 -17.60
N GLN A 234 0.39 -21.46 -17.57
CA GLN A 234 -0.28 -22.00 -18.74
C GLN A 234 -0.56 -20.92 -19.80
N HIS A 235 -0.99 -19.74 -19.38
CA HIS A 235 -1.21 -18.60 -20.28
C HIS A 235 0.10 -18.12 -20.92
N ALA A 236 1.19 -18.04 -20.16
CA ALA A 236 2.51 -17.64 -20.70
C ALA A 236 3.11 -18.63 -21.69
N LYS A 237 2.72 -19.92 -21.63
CA LYS A 237 3.16 -20.94 -22.60
C LYS A 237 2.35 -20.94 -23.90
N ASN A 238 1.17 -20.34 -23.89
CA ASN A 238 0.24 -20.32 -25.02
C ASN A 238 0.23 -18.95 -25.75
N ALA A 239 1.02 -17.98 -25.28
CA ALA A 239 1.24 -16.66 -25.89
C ALA A 239 2.58 -16.61 -26.61
#